data_bd348dddc97611c1818b69f0e6a79e22
#
_entry.id   bd348dddc97611c1818b69f0e6a79e22
#
_cell.length_a   1.000
_cell.length_b   1.000
_cell.length_c   1.000
_cell.angle_alpha   90.00
_cell.angle_beta   90.00
_cell.angle_gamma   90.00
#
_symmetry.space_group_name_H-M   'P 1'
#
loop_
_entity.id
_entity.type
_entity.pdbx_description
1 polymer ?
#
loop_
_entity_poly.entity_id
_entity_poly.type
_entity_poly.pdbx_seq_one_letter_code
_entity_poly.pdbx_strand_id
1 'polypeptide(L)'
;ERMQHSIDTAYSERTPEDILGAEIIQDRNRTDANRTLTLTDTLDLAVKSNRTYQFNREKLYLQALALTNTRNQFAFRLKSVELDVGLNRSSEGSEKTVSNANITAEKLLRAGGSISTSLVNDLVLYFDGTPKVPSITLSLTQPLLRGAGSDIATEVLTQAERNVVYEIRDFTHFRNE
;
A
#
# COMPACT_ATOMS: atom_id res chain seq x y z
N GLU A 1 -24.10 16.10 15.81
CA GLU A 1 -24.52 15.63 17.16
C GLU A 1 -24.68 14.12 17.23
N ARG A 2 -25.37 13.45 16.29
CA ARG A 2 -25.53 11.97 16.32
C ARG A 2 -24.21 11.18 16.16
N MET A 3 -23.27 11.69 15.36
CA MET A 3 -21.97 11.03 15.15
C MET A 3 -21.05 11.14 16.37
N GLN A 4 -21.06 12.29 17.03
CA GLN A 4 -20.30 12.51 18.27
C GLN A 4 -20.76 11.61 19.41
N HIS A 5 -22.09 11.47 19.56
CA HIS A 5 -22.67 10.61 20.60
C HIS A 5 -22.37 9.12 20.39
N SER A 6 -22.28 8.66 19.13
CA SER A 6 -21.92 7.26 18.83
C SER A 6 -20.43 6.95 19.08
N ILE A 7 -19.56 7.95 18.94
CA ILE A 7 -18.12 7.82 19.22
C ILE A 7 -17.90 7.79 20.75
N ASP A 8 -18.57 8.64 21.50
CA ASP A 8 -18.45 8.71 22.96
C ASP A 8 -19.00 7.43 23.65
N THR A 9 -20.08 6.85 23.15
CA THR A 9 -20.59 5.56 23.67
C THR A 9 -19.66 4.40 23.34
N ALA A 10 -19.07 4.36 22.14
CA ALA A 10 -18.11 3.33 21.75
C ALA A 10 -16.81 3.37 22.58
N TYR A 11 -16.42 4.54 23.07
CA TYR A 11 -15.26 4.70 23.96
C TYR A 11 -15.59 4.42 25.44
N SER A 12 -16.81 4.71 25.89
CA SER A 12 -17.20 4.50 27.28
C SER A 12 -17.51 3.03 27.62
N GLU A 13 -17.83 2.21 26.61
CA GLU A 13 -18.08 0.77 26.78
C GLU A 13 -16.81 -0.10 26.70
N ARG A 14 -15.65 0.48 26.36
CA ARG A 14 -14.40 -0.26 26.36
C ARG A 14 -13.94 -0.50 27.79
N THR A 15 -13.96 -1.77 28.17
CA THR A 15 -13.33 -2.18 29.44
C THR A 15 -11.81 -1.99 29.34
N PRO A 16 -11.10 -1.81 30.46
CA PRO A 16 -9.62 -1.76 30.45
C PRO A 16 -8.96 -2.97 29.77
N GLU A 17 -9.68 -4.06 29.61
CA GLU A 17 -9.25 -5.30 28.95
C GLU A 17 -9.24 -5.19 27.42
N ASP A 18 -10.06 -4.29 26.84
CA ASP A 18 -10.13 -4.04 25.42
C ASP A 18 -9.05 -3.06 24.90
N ILE A 19 -8.28 -2.47 25.81
CA ILE A 19 -7.19 -1.55 25.45
C ILE A 19 -5.96 -2.38 25.07
N LEU A 20 -5.43 -2.12 23.88
CA LEU A 20 -4.18 -2.73 23.43
C LEU A 20 -3.10 -2.54 24.51
N GLY A 21 -2.68 -3.61 25.17
CA GLY A 21 -1.73 -3.56 26.31
C GLY A 21 -2.35 -3.78 27.69
N ALA A 22 -3.65 -4.00 27.81
CA ALA A 22 -4.28 -4.33 29.09
C ALA A 22 -3.69 -5.62 29.69
N GLU A 23 -3.36 -6.62 28.86
CA GLU A 23 -2.60 -7.80 29.31
C GLU A 23 -1.25 -7.43 29.90
N ILE A 24 -0.55 -6.46 29.32
CA ILE A 24 0.75 -5.97 29.81
C ILE A 24 0.58 -5.25 31.14
N ILE A 25 -0.50 -4.50 31.32
CA ILE A 25 -0.81 -3.79 32.55
C ILE A 25 -1.25 -4.76 33.64
N GLN A 26 -2.03 -5.78 33.32
CA GLN A 26 -2.44 -6.82 34.26
C GLN A 26 -1.25 -7.69 34.69
N ASP A 27 -0.37 -8.06 33.78
CA ASP A 27 0.85 -8.82 34.09
C ASP A 27 1.83 -7.99 34.94
N ARG A 28 1.85 -6.66 34.72
CA ARG A 28 2.65 -5.73 35.51
C ARG A 28 2.11 -5.48 36.92
N ASN A 29 0.80 -5.59 37.09
CA ASN A 29 0.13 -5.44 38.39
C ASN A 29 0.01 -6.76 39.16
N ARG A 30 0.31 -7.90 38.56
CA ARG A 30 0.49 -9.17 39.28
C ARG A 30 1.79 -9.10 40.06
N THR A 31 1.69 -8.53 41.23
CA THR A 31 2.69 -8.64 42.31
C THR A 31 2.65 -10.05 42.89
N ASP A 32 2.94 -11.07 42.09
CA ASP A 32 3.38 -12.36 42.66
C ASP A 32 4.82 -12.14 43.13
N ALA A 33 4.95 -11.77 44.40
CA ALA A 33 6.21 -11.46 45.09
C ALA A 33 7.24 -12.61 45.06
N ASN A 34 6.94 -13.73 44.41
CA ASN A 34 7.77 -14.94 44.33
C ASN A 34 7.97 -15.50 42.92
N ARG A 35 7.75 -14.69 41.84
CA ARG A 35 8.05 -15.17 40.49
C ARG A 35 9.55 -15.06 40.23
N THR A 36 10.25 -16.16 40.39
CA THR A 36 11.65 -16.26 39.93
C THR A 36 11.66 -16.26 38.41
N LEU A 37 12.18 -15.20 37.79
CA LEU A 37 12.38 -15.12 36.34
C LEU A 37 13.58 -15.97 35.98
N THR A 38 13.42 -16.88 35.03
CA THR A 38 14.57 -17.56 34.41
C THR A 38 15.25 -16.59 33.44
N LEU A 39 16.49 -16.88 33.04
CA LEU A 39 17.18 -16.09 32.03
C LEU A 39 16.37 -15.98 30.72
N THR A 40 15.76 -17.10 30.32
CA THR A 40 14.90 -17.16 29.13
C THR A 40 13.68 -16.26 29.26
N ASP A 41 12.98 -16.29 30.41
CA ASP A 41 11.82 -15.44 30.66
C ASP A 41 12.21 -13.94 30.64
N THR A 42 13.38 -13.62 31.18
CA THR A 42 13.90 -12.25 31.20
C THR A 42 14.21 -11.75 29.77
N LEU A 43 14.81 -12.58 28.94
CA LEU A 43 15.08 -12.25 27.54
C LEU A 43 13.80 -12.10 26.75
N ASP A 44 12.84 -12.99 26.92
CA ASP A 44 11.54 -12.90 26.26
C ASP A 44 10.77 -11.63 26.67
N LEU A 45 10.82 -11.30 27.94
CA LEU A 45 10.21 -10.07 28.45
C LEU A 45 10.91 -8.84 27.90
N ALA A 46 12.23 -8.85 27.84
CA ALA A 46 13.01 -7.75 27.27
C ALA A 46 12.66 -7.54 25.77
N VAL A 47 12.60 -8.61 24.98
CA VAL A 47 12.23 -8.53 23.57
C VAL A 47 10.79 -8.00 23.37
N LYS A 48 9.86 -8.43 24.24
CA LYS A 48 8.45 -8.02 24.14
C LYS A 48 8.18 -6.61 24.66
N SER A 49 8.85 -6.18 25.73
CA SER A 49 8.56 -4.92 26.42
C SER A 49 9.56 -3.80 26.15
N ASN A 50 10.73 -4.09 25.58
CA ASN A 50 11.71 -3.06 25.26
C ASN A 50 11.27 -2.23 24.04
N ARG A 51 10.92 -0.98 24.31
CA ARG A 51 10.45 -0.05 23.28
C ARG A 51 11.48 0.21 22.18
N THR A 52 12.76 0.29 22.52
CA THR A 52 13.84 0.50 21.56
C THR A 52 14.00 -0.71 20.64
N TYR A 53 13.87 -1.91 21.18
CA TYR A 53 13.90 -3.13 20.37
C TYR A 53 12.73 -3.18 19.38
N GLN A 54 11.52 -2.88 19.82
CA GLN A 54 10.35 -2.83 18.95
C GLN A 54 10.50 -1.77 17.87
N PHE A 55 11.00 -0.58 18.23
CA PHE A 55 11.25 0.49 17.27
C PHE A 55 12.24 0.09 16.17
N ASN A 56 13.37 -0.53 16.53
CA ASN A 56 14.35 -0.98 15.53
C ASN A 56 13.80 -2.11 14.65
N ARG A 57 12.98 -2.99 15.20
CA ARG A 57 12.30 -4.03 14.43
C ARG A 57 11.29 -3.43 13.44
N GLU A 58 10.53 -2.44 13.87
CA GLU A 58 9.59 -1.72 13.00
C GLU A 58 10.32 -0.97 11.89
N LYS A 59 11.45 -0.34 12.20
CA LYS A 59 12.28 0.37 11.23
C LYS A 59 12.77 -0.59 10.12
N LEU A 60 13.26 -1.77 10.50
CA LEU A 60 13.63 -2.81 9.53
C LEU A 60 12.43 -3.23 8.67
N TYR A 61 11.26 -3.43 9.28
CA TYR A 61 10.03 -3.76 8.56
C TYR A 61 9.64 -2.68 7.55
N LEU A 62 9.73 -1.40 7.94
CA LEU A 62 9.42 -0.27 7.04
C LEU A 62 10.37 -0.21 5.84
N GLN A 63 11.66 -0.52 6.02
CA GLN A 63 12.61 -0.59 4.91
C GLN A 63 12.31 -1.77 3.97
N ALA A 64 11.92 -2.92 4.50
CA ALA A 64 11.49 -4.06 3.69
C ALA A 64 10.21 -3.74 2.90
N LEU A 65 9.28 -3.01 3.50
CA LEU A 65 8.06 -2.56 2.83
C LEU A 65 8.36 -1.54 1.73
N ALA A 66 9.29 -0.60 1.98
CA ALA A 66 9.75 0.36 0.98
C ALA A 66 10.39 -0.34 -0.23
N LEU A 67 11.22 -1.38 -0.01
CA LEU A 67 11.76 -2.20 -1.09
C LEU A 67 10.64 -2.91 -1.87
N THR A 68 9.67 -3.48 -1.19
CA THR A 68 8.53 -4.14 -1.83
C THR A 68 7.74 -3.15 -2.70
N ASN A 69 7.50 -1.93 -2.20
CA ASN A 69 6.85 -0.87 -2.96
C ASN A 69 7.66 -0.48 -4.21
N THR A 70 8.99 -0.35 -4.08
CA THR A 70 9.87 -0.05 -5.21
C THR A 70 9.85 -1.17 -6.25
N ARG A 71 9.90 -2.43 -5.83
CA ARG A 71 9.75 -3.58 -6.73
C ARG A 71 8.42 -3.60 -7.45
N ASN A 72 7.35 -3.22 -6.76
CA ASN A 72 6.01 -3.15 -7.33
C ASN A 72 5.90 -2.09 -8.43
N GLN A 73 6.75 -1.06 -8.45
CA GLN A 73 6.78 -0.07 -9.54
C GLN A 73 7.19 -0.68 -10.89
N PHE A 74 7.99 -1.76 -10.87
CA PHE A 74 8.38 -2.50 -12.07
C PHE A 74 7.42 -3.65 -12.42
N ALA A 75 6.42 -3.90 -11.59
CA ALA A 75 5.35 -4.83 -11.89
C ALA A 75 4.31 -4.20 -12.83
N PHE A 76 3.48 -5.04 -13.41
CA PHE A 76 2.32 -4.56 -14.16
C PHE A 76 1.29 -4.00 -13.18
N ARG A 77 0.93 -2.72 -13.33
CA ARG A 77 0.03 -2.02 -12.42
C ARG A 77 -1.17 -1.46 -13.16
N LEU A 78 -2.31 -1.60 -12.54
CA LEU A 78 -3.48 -0.83 -12.92
C LEU A 78 -3.26 0.62 -12.50
N LYS A 79 -3.24 1.56 -13.47
CA LYS A 79 -2.97 2.97 -13.24
C LYS A 79 -4.23 3.76 -12.92
N SER A 80 -5.25 3.57 -13.72
CA SER A 80 -6.55 4.22 -13.55
C SER A 80 -7.70 3.35 -14.04
N VAL A 81 -8.81 3.50 -13.38
CA VAL A 81 -10.12 3.05 -13.83
C VAL A 81 -11.03 4.27 -13.77
N GLU A 82 -11.43 4.74 -14.92
CA GLU A 82 -12.31 5.91 -15.07
C GLU A 82 -13.65 5.43 -15.59
N LEU A 83 -14.70 5.79 -14.93
CA LEU A 83 -16.08 5.51 -15.34
C LEU A 83 -16.81 6.85 -15.44
N ASP A 84 -17.12 7.26 -16.65
CA ASP A 84 -17.90 8.45 -16.92
C ASP A 84 -19.32 8.05 -17.33
N VAL A 85 -20.31 8.58 -16.65
CA VAL A 85 -21.73 8.41 -16.98
C VAL A 85 -22.34 9.78 -17.20
N GLY A 86 -22.59 10.11 -18.45
CA GLY A 86 -23.23 11.34 -18.86
C GLY A 86 -24.64 11.09 -19.40
N LEU A 87 -25.63 11.82 -18.90
CA LEU A 87 -26.98 11.87 -19.45
C LEU A 87 -27.10 13.09 -20.36
N ASN A 88 -27.14 12.88 -21.66
CA ASN A 88 -27.40 13.94 -22.65
C ASN A 88 -28.84 13.88 -23.11
N ARG A 89 -29.59 14.93 -22.77
CA ARG A 89 -30.97 15.13 -23.24
C ARG A 89 -30.96 16.10 -24.40
N SER A 90 -31.31 15.62 -25.57
CA SER A 90 -31.50 16.46 -26.74
C SER A 90 -32.88 17.15 -26.68
N SER A 91 -32.97 18.38 -27.19
CA SER A 91 -34.24 19.12 -27.30
C SER A 91 -35.26 18.46 -28.22
N GLU A 92 -34.88 17.46 -29.00
CA GLU A 92 -35.72 16.64 -29.87
C GLU A 92 -36.28 15.37 -29.21
N GLY A 93 -36.13 15.23 -27.89
CA GLY A 93 -36.75 14.13 -27.13
C GLY A 93 -35.94 12.80 -27.13
N SER A 94 -34.79 12.74 -27.75
CA SER A 94 -33.94 11.52 -27.64
C SER A 94 -33.03 11.63 -26.42
N GLU A 95 -33.18 10.72 -25.49
CA GLU A 95 -32.28 10.59 -24.34
C GLU A 95 -31.09 9.72 -24.74
N LYS A 96 -29.87 10.28 -24.67
CA LYS A 96 -28.62 9.55 -24.89
C LYS A 96 -27.90 9.41 -23.56
N THR A 97 -27.78 8.20 -23.06
CA THR A 97 -26.90 7.89 -21.95
C THR A 97 -25.53 7.54 -22.52
N VAL A 98 -24.53 8.38 -22.27
CA VAL A 98 -23.14 8.12 -22.64
C VAL A 98 -22.43 7.64 -21.39
N SER A 99 -21.95 6.42 -21.40
CA SER A 99 -21.05 5.93 -20.37
C SER A 99 -19.73 5.50 -20.99
N ASN A 100 -18.63 6.07 -20.53
CA ASN A 100 -17.29 5.75 -20.95
C ASN A 100 -16.60 5.00 -19.83
N ALA A 101 -16.04 3.86 -20.13
CA ALA A 101 -15.15 3.13 -19.23
C ALA A 101 -13.74 3.14 -19.81
N ASN A 102 -12.80 3.70 -19.07
CA ASN A 102 -11.38 3.70 -19.43
C ASN A 102 -10.57 2.99 -18.34
N ILE A 103 -9.90 1.91 -18.74
CA ILE A 103 -9.02 1.15 -17.86
C ILE A 103 -7.61 1.27 -18.43
N THR A 104 -6.71 1.86 -17.65
CA THR A 104 -5.30 2.00 -18.03
C THR A 104 -4.42 1.18 -17.11
N ALA A 105 -3.59 0.35 -17.72
CA ALA A 105 -2.54 -0.40 -17.02
C ALA A 105 -1.17 0.01 -17.57
N GLU A 106 -0.18 0.05 -16.69
CA GLU A 106 1.18 0.49 -17.01
C GLU A 106 2.21 -0.44 -16.39
N LYS A 107 3.31 -0.64 -17.10
CA LYS A 107 4.49 -1.34 -16.62
C LYS A 107 5.74 -0.55 -16.93
N LEU A 108 6.55 -0.27 -15.92
CA LEU A 108 7.87 0.31 -16.08
C LEU A 108 8.86 -0.79 -16.49
N LEU A 109 9.62 -0.53 -17.55
CA LEU A 109 10.66 -1.44 -18.04
C LEU A 109 12.00 -1.14 -17.38
N ARG A 110 12.79 -2.19 -17.15
CA ARG A 110 14.16 -2.04 -16.61
C ARG A 110 15.09 -1.22 -17.50
N ALA A 111 14.78 -1.10 -18.79
CA ALA A 111 15.51 -0.24 -19.74
C ALA A 111 15.16 1.24 -19.61
N GLY A 112 14.30 1.63 -18.65
CA GLY A 112 13.86 3.01 -18.43
C GLY A 112 12.65 3.42 -19.26
N GLY A 113 12.14 2.53 -20.12
CA GLY A 113 10.92 2.76 -20.88
C GLY A 113 9.68 2.34 -20.08
N SER A 114 8.50 2.63 -20.62
CA SER A 114 7.23 2.17 -20.10
C SER A 114 6.33 1.60 -21.18
N ILE A 115 5.58 0.57 -20.82
CA ILE A 115 4.50 0.03 -21.65
C ILE A 115 3.21 0.40 -20.94
N SER A 116 2.31 1.07 -21.65
CA SER A 116 0.96 1.34 -21.18
C SER A 116 -0.08 0.72 -22.11
N THR A 117 -1.12 0.16 -21.51
CA THR A 117 -2.27 -0.39 -22.23
C THR A 117 -3.50 0.33 -21.72
N SER A 118 -4.28 0.90 -22.60
CA SER A 118 -5.59 1.47 -22.29
C SER A 118 -6.68 0.72 -23.03
N LEU A 119 -7.70 0.32 -22.30
CA LEU A 119 -8.95 -0.20 -22.81
C LEU A 119 -10.00 0.90 -22.65
N VAL A 120 -10.45 1.41 -23.76
CA VAL A 120 -11.55 2.40 -23.80
C VAL A 120 -12.77 1.67 -24.33
N ASN A 121 -13.78 1.59 -23.49
CA ASN A 121 -15.08 1.04 -23.86
C ASN A 121 -16.14 2.13 -23.71
N ASP A 122 -16.54 2.70 -24.84
CA ASP A 122 -17.70 3.58 -24.88
C ASP A 122 -18.97 2.72 -24.76
N LEU A 123 -19.38 2.49 -23.53
CA LEU A 123 -20.65 1.83 -23.23
C LEU A 123 -21.78 2.85 -23.46
N VAL A 124 -22.07 3.15 -24.71
CA VAL A 124 -23.25 3.91 -25.04
C VAL A 124 -24.41 2.93 -25.15
N LEU A 125 -25.29 3.02 -24.17
CA LEU A 125 -26.61 2.39 -24.28
C LEU A 125 -27.43 3.23 -25.26
N TYR A 126 -27.24 2.97 -26.55
CA TYR A 126 -28.15 3.47 -27.56
C TYR A 126 -29.36 2.56 -27.60
N PHE A 127 -30.51 3.12 -27.36
CA PHE A 127 -31.76 2.49 -27.71
C PHE A 127 -32.02 2.44 -29.24
N ASP A 128 -31.13 3.04 -30.03
CA ASP A 128 -31.20 3.11 -31.50
C ASP A 128 -30.33 2.08 -32.24
N GLY A 129 -29.69 1.15 -31.52
CA GLY A 129 -29.08 -0.04 -32.12
C GLY A 129 -27.73 0.15 -32.81
N THR A 130 -27.03 1.30 -32.62
CA THR A 130 -25.68 1.46 -33.18
C THR A 130 -24.63 0.72 -32.36
N PRO A 131 -23.92 -0.28 -32.95
CA PRO A 131 -22.91 -1.01 -32.23
C PRO A 131 -21.69 -0.13 -31.97
N LYS A 132 -21.17 -0.13 -30.72
CA LYS A 132 -19.89 0.48 -30.39
C LYS A 132 -18.83 -0.59 -30.20
N VAL A 133 -17.66 -0.33 -30.73
CA VAL A 133 -16.52 -1.24 -30.69
C VAL A 133 -15.55 -0.77 -29.63
N PRO A 134 -15.21 -1.58 -28.62
CA PRO A 134 -14.18 -1.22 -27.67
C PRO A 134 -12.84 -1.07 -28.36
N SER A 135 -12.06 -0.06 -27.94
CA SER A 135 -10.72 0.18 -28.47
C SER A 135 -9.67 -0.19 -27.44
N ILE A 136 -8.65 -0.90 -27.89
CA ILE A 136 -7.45 -1.23 -27.11
C ILE A 136 -6.29 -0.50 -27.72
N THR A 137 -5.64 0.36 -26.92
CA THR A 137 -4.43 1.08 -27.33
C THR A 137 -3.24 0.57 -26.52
N LEU A 138 -2.20 0.15 -27.22
CA LEU A 138 -0.92 -0.21 -26.64
C LEU A 138 0.11 0.86 -26.99
N SER A 139 0.75 1.44 -25.98
CA SER A 139 1.78 2.47 -26.15
C SER A 139 3.09 2.02 -25.51
N LEU A 140 4.18 2.17 -26.25
CA LEU A 140 5.54 1.94 -25.78
C LEU A 140 6.29 3.26 -25.81
N THR A 141 6.81 3.66 -24.67
CA THR A 141 7.64 4.86 -24.54
C THR A 141 9.04 4.45 -24.10
N GLN A 142 10.06 4.82 -24.84
CA GLN A 142 11.45 4.52 -24.51
C GLN A 142 12.29 5.81 -24.59
N PRO A 143 12.86 6.28 -23.45
CA PRO A 143 13.83 7.37 -23.48
C PRO A 143 15.11 6.92 -24.20
N LEU A 144 15.65 7.76 -25.09
CA LEU A 144 16.85 7.43 -25.85
C LEU A 144 18.11 8.15 -25.34
N LEU A 145 17.93 9.23 -24.57
CA LEU A 145 19.03 10.05 -24.07
C LEU A 145 19.04 10.06 -22.52
N ARG A 146 18.47 11.06 -21.90
CA ARG A 146 18.43 11.22 -20.46
C ARG A 146 17.43 10.22 -19.83
N GLY A 147 17.91 9.40 -18.90
CA GLY A 147 17.09 8.38 -18.24
C GLY A 147 17.04 7.04 -19.01
N ALA A 148 17.77 6.92 -20.11
CA ALA A 148 17.93 5.66 -20.83
C ALA A 148 18.96 4.77 -20.14
N GLY A 149 18.74 3.46 -20.26
CA GLY A 149 19.65 2.44 -19.75
C GLY A 149 19.16 1.77 -18.47
N SER A 150 19.50 0.51 -18.36
CA SER A 150 19.07 -0.34 -17.23
C SER A 150 19.62 0.17 -15.90
N ASP A 151 20.87 0.60 -15.87
CA ASP A 151 21.56 0.98 -14.64
C ASP A 151 20.93 2.23 -14.01
N ILE A 152 20.55 3.22 -14.86
CA ILE A 152 19.87 4.42 -14.40
C ILE A 152 18.45 4.10 -13.95
N ALA A 153 17.73 3.31 -14.73
CA ALA A 153 16.33 2.99 -14.45
C ALA A 153 16.17 2.11 -13.21
N THR A 154 17.13 1.21 -12.96
CA THR A 154 17.09 0.30 -11.79
C THR A 154 17.86 0.81 -10.59
N GLU A 155 18.52 1.96 -10.65
CA GLU A 155 19.31 2.51 -9.52
C GLU A 155 18.45 2.69 -8.27
N VAL A 156 17.22 3.17 -8.42
CA VAL A 156 16.29 3.32 -7.30
C VAL A 156 16.00 1.98 -6.61
N LEU A 157 15.87 0.91 -7.40
CA LEU A 157 15.67 -0.44 -6.88
C LEU A 157 16.92 -0.96 -6.17
N THR A 158 18.09 -0.79 -6.80
CA THR A 158 19.38 -1.15 -6.23
C THR A 158 19.64 -0.43 -4.90
N GLN A 159 19.34 0.86 -4.85
CA GLN A 159 19.46 1.65 -3.61
C GLN A 159 18.49 1.16 -2.52
N ALA A 160 17.25 0.85 -2.88
CA ALA A 160 16.29 0.29 -1.93
C ALA A 160 16.75 -1.08 -1.38
N GLU A 161 17.36 -1.91 -2.21
CA GLU A 161 17.94 -3.20 -1.79
C GLU A 161 19.13 -3.00 -0.83
N ARG A 162 20.02 -2.04 -1.13
CA ARG A 162 21.13 -1.68 -0.24
C ARG A 162 20.64 -1.16 1.11
N ASN A 163 19.61 -0.32 1.12
CA ASN A 163 19.03 0.23 2.34
C ASN A 163 18.52 -0.86 3.28
N VAL A 164 17.86 -1.88 2.75
CA VAL A 164 17.44 -3.04 3.56
C VAL A 164 18.64 -3.78 4.14
N VAL A 165 19.69 -3.98 3.36
CA VAL A 165 20.92 -4.64 3.86
C VAL A 165 21.58 -3.83 4.98
N TYR A 166 21.62 -2.51 4.84
CA TYR A 166 22.15 -1.63 5.89
C TYR A 166 21.33 -1.72 7.15
N GLU A 167 20.01 -1.68 7.04
CA GLU A 167 19.11 -1.78 8.19
C GLU A 167 19.20 -3.14 8.90
N ILE A 168 19.39 -4.24 8.14
CA ILE A 168 19.64 -5.57 8.74
C ILE A 168 20.95 -5.57 9.55
N ARG A 169 22.01 -4.93 9.03
CA ARG A 169 23.29 -4.84 9.74
C ARG A 169 23.16 -3.99 11.01
N ASP A 170 22.48 -2.86 10.92
CA ASP A 170 22.23 -1.98 12.07
C ASP A 170 21.40 -2.70 13.14
N PHE A 171 20.36 -3.41 12.74
CA PHE A 171 19.56 -4.21 13.66
C PHE A 171 20.37 -5.35 14.30
N THR A 172 21.24 -5.99 13.54
CA THR A 172 22.11 -7.07 14.05
C THR A 172 23.13 -6.51 15.05
N HIS A 173 23.71 -5.36 14.76
CA HIS A 173 24.64 -4.67 15.67
C HIS A 173 23.93 -4.30 16.98
N PHE A 174 22.78 -3.66 16.89
CA PHE A 174 21.95 -3.30 18.05
C PHE A 174 21.58 -4.51 18.92
N ARG A 175 21.34 -5.68 18.31
CA ARG A 175 21.00 -6.89 19.07
C ARG A 175 22.20 -7.50 19.78
N ASN A 176 23.41 -7.22 19.34
CA ASN A 176 24.65 -7.76 19.92
C ASN A 176 25.27 -6.81 20.98
N GLU A 177 24.79 -5.59 21.11
CA GLU A 177 25.11 -4.65 22.19
C GLU A 177 24.25 -4.87 23.43
#